data_9f23f45181b90094095211f11899674f
#
_entry.id   9f23f45181b90094095211f11899674f
#
_cell.length_a   1.000
_cell.length_b   1.000
_cell.length_c   1.000
_cell.angle_alpha   90.00
_cell.angle_beta   90.00
_cell.angle_gamma   90.00
#
_symmetry.space_group_name_H-M   'P 1'
#
loop_
_entity.id
_entity.type
_entity.pdbx_description
1 polymer ?
#
loop_
_entity_poly.entity_id
_entity_poly.type
_entity_poly.pdbx_seq_one_letter_code
_entity_poly.pdbx_strand_id
1 'polypeptide(L)'
;MSTKVPLDLTLTALDDEERTLDDWLTTFQIAAVVVDPYTHESAWILDTARRILGHYRGADCRVCFVVAGTTEEATQFLGPITKEFMTLADPGRKVTEALGLEVLPAFVHLGQDGTVLGAAGGWDPQAWRTVAKGLAARMSWTAPPIPAAGDPVAYPGSPALEAGAA
;
A
#
# COMPACT_ATOMS: atom_id res chain seq x y z
N MET A 1 -4.13 7.88 19.49
CA MET A 1 -2.87 8.48 19.03
C MET A 1 -2.56 8.01 17.62
N SER A 2 -2.18 8.94 16.77
CA SER A 2 -1.83 8.60 15.39
C SER A 2 -0.38 8.11 15.31
N THR A 3 -0.15 7.07 14.52
CA THR A 3 1.19 6.60 14.20
C THR A 3 1.85 7.57 13.23
N LYS A 4 3.09 7.89 13.48
CA LYS A 4 3.90 8.74 12.60
C LYS A 4 5.12 7.98 12.12
N VAL A 5 5.32 7.97 10.80
CA VAL A 5 6.45 7.27 10.18
C VAL A 5 7.63 8.26 10.11
N PRO A 6 8.84 7.84 10.49
CA PRO A 6 10.02 8.68 10.31
C PRO A 6 10.23 9.04 8.83
N LEU A 7 10.35 10.34 8.55
CA LEU A 7 10.45 10.82 7.17
C LEU A 7 11.80 10.55 6.51
N ASP A 8 12.79 10.14 7.28
CA ASP A 8 14.12 9.78 6.76
C ASP A 8 14.24 8.32 6.32
N LEU A 9 13.22 7.51 6.57
CA LEU A 9 13.17 6.15 6.00
C LEU A 9 13.03 6.23 4.49
N THR A 10 13.56 5.21 3.80
CA THR A 10 13.61 5.20 2.34
C THR A 10 12.73 4.11 1.74
N LEU A 11 12.26 4.38 0.53
CA LEU A 11 11.66 3.39 -0.36
C LEU A 11 12.37 3.51 -1.71
N THR A 12 12.50 2.39 -2.41
CA THR A 12 13.23 2.31 -3.67
C THR A 12 12.28 2.06 -4.83
N ALA A 13 12.31 2.93 -5.84
CA ALA A 13 11.56 2.73 -7.06
C ALA A 13 12.18 1.61 -7.91
N LEU A 14 11.44 1.11 -8.91
CA LEU A 14 11.89 -0.04 -9.72
C LEU A 14 13.11 0.26 -10.58
N ASP A 15 13.44 1.53 -10.82
CA ASP A 15 14.67 1.94 -11.49
C ASP A 15 15.86 2.03 -10.53
N ASP A 16 15.71 1.49 -9.32
CA ASP A 16 16.67 1.52 -8.23
C ASP A 16 16.93 2.93 -7.65
N GLU A 17 16.04 3.88 -7.94
CA GLU A 17 16.12 5.21 -7.34
C GLU A 17 15.59 5.16 -5.91
N GLU A 18 16.48 5.33 -4.95
CA GLU A 18 16.13 5.36 -3.53
C GLU A 18 15.88 6.79 -3.09
N ARG A 19 14.70 7.04 -2.46
CA ARG A 19 14.37 8.34 -1.90
C ARG A 19 13.79 8.18 -0.50
N THR A 20 13.94 9.24 0.30
CA THR A 20 13.30 9.29 1.62
C THR A 20 11.80 9.44 1.49
N LEU A 21 11.08 9.08 2.54
CA LEU A 21 9.63 9.32 2.60
C LEU A 21 9.33 10.82 2.48
N ASP A 22 10.19 11.67 3.03
CA ASP A 22 10.04 13.12 2.88
C ASP A 22 9.98 13.52 1.40
N ASP A 23 10.85 12.96 0.57
CA ASP A 23 10.85 13.21 -0.87
C ASP A 23 9.59 12.67 -1.54
N TRP A 24 9.18 11.41 -1.21
CA TRP A 24 7.99 10.81 -1.79
C TRP A 24 6.71 11.57 -1.41
N LEU A 25 6.70 12.22 -0.25
CA LEU A 25 5.54 12.94 0.29
C LEU A 25 5.59 14.46 0.02
N THR A 26 6.60 14.96 -0.71
CA THR A 26 6.79 16.42 -0.90
C THR A 26 5.56 17.08 -1.51
N THR A 27 5.00 16.52 -2.58
CA THR A 27 3.88 17.12 -3.29
C THR A 27 2.54 16.51 -2.89
N PHE A 28 2.49 15.21 -2.65
CA PHE A 28 1.25 14.47 -2.44
C PHE A 28 1.33 13.54 -1.25
N GLN A 29 0.19 13.36 -0.58
CA GLN A 29 -0.03 12.25 0.32
C GLN A 29 0.00 10.93 -0.47
N ILE A 30 0.14 9.81 0.22
CA ILE A 30 0.27 8.48 -0.40
C ILE A 30 -0.97 7.63 -0.10
N ALA A 31 -1.52 7.02 -1.14
CA ALA A 31 -2.48 5.93 -1.06
C ALA A 31 -1.78 4.67 -1.57
N ALA A 32 -1.52 3.71 -0.69
CA ALA A 32 -0.73 2.54 -1.04
C ALA A 32 -1.38 1.23 -0.61
N VAL A 33 -1.18 0.19 -1.41
CA VAL A 33 -1.41 -1.18 -0.97
C VAL A 33 -0.04 -1.82 -0.76
N VAL A 34 0.21 -2.29 0.46
CA VAL A 34 1.46 -2.94 0.84
C VAL A 34 1.26 -4.45 0.71
N VAL A 35 2.15 -5.09 -0.02
CA VAL A 35 2.04 -6.52 -0.33
C VAL A 35 3.34 -7.26 -0.01
N ASP A 36 3.20 -8.55 0.28
CA ASP A 36 4.32 -9.45 0.54
C ASP A 36 4.51 -10.33 -0.69
N PRO A 37 5.66 -10.24 -1.39
CA PRO A 37 5.86 -11.00 -2.63
C PRO A 37 6.02 -12.51 -2.41
N TYR A 38 6.09 -12.95 -1.16
CA TYR A 38 6.28 -14.36 -0.82
C TYR A 38 5.00 -15.07 -0.41
N THR A 39 3.85 -14.38 -0.36
CA THR A 39 2.62 -14.98 0.16
C THR A 39 1.49 -14.98 -0.87
N HIS A 40 0.66 -16.02 -0.84
CA HIS A 40 -0.54 -16.10 -1.66
C HIS A 40 -1.59 -15.07 -1.25
N GLU A 41 -1.67 -14.77 0.03
CA GLU A 41 -2.63 -13.80 0.57
C GLU A 41 -2.46 -12.43 -0.08
N SER A 42 -1.21 -12.00 -0.33
CA SER A 42 -0.95 -10.75 -1.05
C SER A 42 -1.24 -10.88 -2.54
N ALA A 43 -1.05 -12.06 -3.13
CA ALA A 43 -1.39 -12.27 -4.54
C ALA A 43 -2.90 -12.20 -4.78
N TRP A 44 -3.69 -12.71 -3.85
CA TRP A 44 -5.15 -12.75 -3.99
C TRP A 44 -5.80 -11.38 -4.06
N ILE A 45 -5.17 -10.34 -3.52
CA ILE A 45 -5.74 -9.00 -3.47
C ILE A 45 -5.42 -8.16 -4.71
N LEU A 46 -4.52 -8.60 -5.58
CA LEU A 46 -3.96 -7.73 -6.62
C LEU A 46 -5.01 -7.10 -7.54
N ASP A 47 -5.97 -7.87 -8.04
CA ASP A 47 -7.01 -7.31 -8.91
C ASP A 47 -7.91 -6.32 -8.17
N THR A 48 -8.28 -6.64 -6.94
CA THR A 48 -9.07 -5.74 -6.09
C THR A 48 -8.29 -4.47 -5.77
N ALA A 49 -7.02 -4.59 -5.45
CA ALA A 49 -6.15 -3.44 -5.16
C ALA A 49 -6.00 -2.55 -6.40
N ARG A 50 -5.85 -3.13 -7.59
CA ARG A 50 -5.79 -2.35 -8.84
C ARG A 50 -7.06 -1.53 -9.04
N ARG A 51 -8.21 -2.11 -8.81
CA ARG A 51 -9.50 -1.42 -8.92
C ARG A 51 -9.58 -0.26 -7.92
N ILE A 52 -9.25 -0.52 -6.67
CA ILE A 52 -9.34 0.48 -5.60
C ILE A 52 -8.34 1.62 -5.83
N LEU A 53 -7.08 1.30 -6.06
CA LEU A 53 -6.05 2.31 -6.30
C LEU A 53 -6.32 3.10 -7.58
N GLY A 54 -6.79 2.42 -8.63
CA GLY A 54 -7.11 3.07 -9.90
C GLY A 54 -8.20 4.12 -9.78
N HIS A 55 -9.11 3.97 -8.82
CA HIS A 55 -10.18 4.93 -8.57
C HIS A 55 -9.63 6.30 -8.16
N TYR A 56 -8.46 6.34 -7.52
CA TYR A 56 -7.84 7.57 -7.04
C TYR A 56 -6.83 8.18 -8.02
N ARG A 57 -6.67 7.61 -9.20
CA ARG A 57 -5.86 8.23 -10.25
C ARG A 57 -6.47 9.58 -10.61
N GLY A 58 -5.62 10.60 -10.69
CA GLY A 58 -6.08 11.96 -10.94
C GLY A 58 -6.52 12.73 -9.70
N ALA A 59 -6.65 12.06 -8.54
CA ALA A 59 -6.83 12.74 -7.28
C ALA A 59 -5.49 13.27 -6.75
N ASP A 60 -5.52 14.13 -5.74
CA ASP A 60 -4.32 14.76 -5.19
C ASP A 60 -3.59 13.81 -4.24
N CYS A 61 -3.21 12.64 -4.73
CA CYS A 61 -2.41 11.67 -3.99
C CYS A 61 -1.50 10.88 -4.93
N ARG A 62 -0.44 10.35 -4.35
CA ARG A 62 0.44 9.42 -5.03
C ARG A 62 -0.09 8.01 -4.79
N VAL A 63 -0.54 7.36 -5.85
CA VAL A 63 -1.12 6.02 -5.80
C VAL A 63 -0.03 5.01 -6.13
N CYS A 64 0.21 4.03 -5.25
CA CYS A 64 1.30 3.09 -5.48
C CYS A 64 1.09 1.75 -4.77
N PHE A 65 1.85 0.74 -5.23
CA PHE A 65 2.09 -0.48 -4.47
C PHE A 65 3.40 -0.33 -3.72
N VAL A 66 3.44 -0.82 -2.49
CA VAL A 66 4.68 -0.99 -1.73
C VAL A 66 4.90 -2.49 -1.57
N VAL A 67 6.01 -2.99 -2.04
CA VAL A 67 6.33 -4.41 -1.99
C VAL A 67 7.39 -4.64 -0.91
N ALA A 68 7.09 -5.49 0.05
CA ALA A 68 7.99 -5.82 1.15
C ALA A 68 9.06 -6.82 0.69
N GLY A 69 9.87 -6.40 -0.27
CA GLY A 69 10.91 -7.19 -0.91
C GLY A 69 11.80 -6.31 -1.76
N THR A 70 12.69 -6.93 -2.53
CA THR A 70 13.61 -6.23 -3.44
C THR A 70 12.89 -5.71 -4.68
N THR A 71 13.54 -4.84 -5.44
CA THR A 71 12.98 -4.35 -6.71
C THR A 71 12.76 -5.50 -7.71
N GLU A 72 13.65 -6.49 -7.72
CA GLU A 72 13.48 -7.67 -8.56
C GLU A 72 12.28 -8.50 -8.15
N GLU A 73 12.11 -8.73 -6.86
CA GLU A 73 10.96 -9.47 -6.32
C GLU A 73 9.66 -8.74 -6.61
N ALA A 74 9.65 -7.41 -6.48
CA ALA A 74 8.49 -6.59 -6.80
C ALA A 74 8.10 -6.72 -8.28
N THR A 75 9.07 -6.66 -9.17
CA THR A 75 8.85 -6.79 -10.60
C THR A 75 8.27 -8.16 -10.96
N GLN A 76 8.82 -9.22 -10.37
CA GLN A 76 8.33 -10.58 -10.62
C GLN A 76 6.93 -10.78 -10.06
N PHE A 77 6.68 -10.29 -8.86
CA PHE A 77 5.40 -10.50 -8.18
C PHE A 77 4.25 -9.76 -8.87
N LEU A 78 4.45 -8.48 -9.18
CA LEU A 78 3.42 -7.65 -9.77
C LEU A 78 3.30 -7.79 -11.29
N GLY A 79 4.41 -8.15 -11.97
CA GLY A 79 4.40 -8.32 -13.41
C GLY A 79 3.90 -7.06 -14.14
N PRO A 80 2.89 -7.18 -15.03
CA PRO A 80 2.38 -6.05 -15.81
C PRO A 80 1.81 -4.90 -14.97
N ILE A 81 1.43 -5.16 -13.72
CA ILE A 81 0.90 -4.11 -12.82
C ILE A 81 1.92 -3.00 -12.62
N THR A 82 3.23 -3.31 -12.68
CA THR A 82 4.29 -2.31 -12.54
C THR A 82 4.27 -1.24 -13.62
N LYS A 83 3.64 -1.51 -14.76
CA LYS A 83 3.47 -0.54 -15.84
C LYS A 83 2.23 0.34 -15.65
N GLU A 84 1.29 -0.11 -14.85
CA GLU A 84 0.06 0.62 -14.57
C GLU A 84 0.18 1.52 -13.33
N PHE A 85 0.95 1.07 -12.34
CA PHE A 85 1.06 1.73 -11.04
C PHE A 85 2.52 1.91 -10.64
N MET A 86 2.79 3.05 -10.00
CA MET A 86 4.05 3.26 -9.30
C MET A 86 4.26 2.12 -8.30
N THR A 87 5.47 1.61 -8.24
CA THR A 87 5.83 0.51 -7.35
C THR A 87 7.08 0.89 -6.58
N LEU A 88 7.03 0.78 -5.26
CA LEU A 88 8.12 1.09 -4.37
C LEU A 88 8.50 -0.16 -3.57
N ALA A 89 9.77 -0.45 -3.47
CA ALA A 89 10.29 -1.61 -2.75
C ALA A 89 10.74 -1.25 -1.34
N ASP A 90 10.44 -2.14 -0.39
CA ASP A 90 10.83 -2.02 1.01
C ASP A 90 11.49 -3.33 1.47
N PRO A 91 12.71 -3.63 0.96
CA PRO A 91 13.33 -4.95 1.17
C PRO A 91 13.64 -5.26 2.63
N GLY A 92 13.99 -4.26 3.40
CA GLY A 92 14.24 -4.43 4.84
C GLY A 92 12.99 -4.36 5.70
N ARG A 93 11.83 -4.12 5.10
CA ARG A 93 10.53 -3.98 5.77
C ARG A 93 10.50 -2.89 6.85
N LYS A 94 11.41 -1.92 6.77
CA LYS A 94 11.48 -0.83 7.76
C LYS A 94 10.30 0.12 7.67
N VAL A 95 9.88 0.45 6.45
CA VAL A 95 8.69 1.29 6.26
C VAL A 95 7.44 0.51 6.65
N THR A 96 7.35 -0.76 6.25
CA THR A 96 6.25 -1.64 6.63
C THR A 96 6.09 -1.72 8.15
N GLU A 97 7.19 -1.89 8.86
CA GLU A 97 7.21 -1.91 10.33
C GLU A 97 6.79 -0.55 10.91
N ALA A 98 7.35 0.53 10.39
CA ALA A 98 7.05 1.90 10.87
C ALA A 98 5.60 2.29 10.66
N LEU A 99 4.94 1.75 9.62
CA LEU A 99 3.51 1.95 9.39
C LEU A 99 2.63 1.27 10.44
N GLY A 100 3.21 0.42 11.27
CA GLY A 100 2.48 -0.29 12.32
C GLY A 100 1.66 -1.47 11.81
N LEU A 101 1.98 -1.98 10.63
CA LEU A 101 1.24 -3.07 10.01
C LEU A 101 1.58 -4.41 10.67
N GLU A 102 0.56 -5.17 11.01
CA GLU A 102 0.73 -6.50 11.60
C GLU A 102 0.61 -7.61 10.55
N VAL A 103 -0.21 -7.39 9.53
CA VAL A 103 -0.46 -8.37 8.46
C VAL A 103 -0.49 -7.69 7.10
N LEU A 104 -0.16 -8.47 6.06
CA LEU A 104 -0.24 -8.05 4.66
C LEU A 104 -1.16 -9.00 3.89
N PRO A 105 -1.87 -8.52 2.87
CA PRO A 105 -1.78 -7.17 2.31
C PRO A 105 -2.42 -6.13 3.23
N ALA A 106 -2.10 -4.86 3.00
CA ALA A 106 -2.67 -3.77 3.78
C ALA A 106 -2.93 -2.54 2.88
N PHE A 107 -3.99 -1.80 3.19
CA PHE A 107 -4.30 -0.54 2.53
C PHE A 107 -3.96 0.61 3.47
N VAL A 108 -3.16 1.56 3.00
CA VAL A 108 -2.59 2.62 3.84
C VAL A 108 -2.83 4.00 3.21
N HIS A 109 -3.22 4.93 4.06
CA HIS A 109 -3.31 6.34 3.73
C HIS A 109 -2.27 7.09 4.58
N LEU A 110 -1.22 7.60 3.94
CA LEU A 110 -0.11 8.28 4.59
C LEU A 110 -0.14 9.76 4.25
N GLY A 111 -0.23 10.61 5.28
CA GLY A 111 -0.22 12.06 5.12
C GLY A 111 1.18 12.59 4.82
N GLN A 112 1.26 13.82 4.33
CA GLN A 112 2.53 14.43 3.91
C GLN A 112 3.52 14.65 5.05
N ASP A 113 3.05 14.73 6.27
CA ASP A 113 3.92 14.84 7.46
C ASP A 113 4.33 13.48 8.04
N GLY A 114 3.98 12.38 7.37
CA GLY A 114 4.28 11.04 7.82
C GLY A 114 3.23 10.44 8.76
N THR A 115 2.13 11.15 9.04
CA THR A 115 1.06 10.60 9.86
C THR A 115 0.30 9.53 9.10
N VAL A 116 0.11 8.37 9.72
CA VAL A 116 -0.73 7.30 9.17
C VAL A 116 -2.18 7.69 9.41
N LEU A 117 -2.85 8.18 8.37
CA LEU A 117 -4.22 8.66 8.46
C LEU A 117 -5.24 7.52 8.40
N GLY A 118 -4.85 6.39 7.84
CA GLY A 118 -5.65 5.18 7.81
C GLY A 118 -4.79 3.98 7.46
N ALA A 119 -5.09 2.84 8.04
CA ALA A 119 -4.42 1.58 7.73
C ALA A 119 -5.35 0.42 8.01
N ALA A 120 -5.39 -0.55 7.08
CA ALA A 120 -6.23 -1.73 7.21
C ALA A 120 -5.43 -2.95 6.75
N GLY A 121 -5.17 -3.88 7.66
CA GLY A 121 -4.41 -5.09 7.39
C GLY A 121 -5.29 -6.29 7.08
N GLY A 122 -4.77 -7.22 6.27
CA GLY A 122 -5.53 -8.32 5.73
C GLY A 122 -6.56 -7.84 4.73
N TRP A 123 -7.40 -8.74 4.23
CA TRP A 123 -8.55 -8.33 3.43
C TRP A 123 -9.79 -8.27 4.31
N ASP A 124 -9.98 -7.11 4.92
CA ASP A 124 -11.16 -6.75 5.71
C ASP A 124 -11.87 -5.63 4.95
N PRO A 125 -12.91 -5.95 4.15
CA PRO A 125 -13.56 -4.94 3.31
C PRO A 125 -14.09 -3.74 4.08
N GLN A 126 -14.58 -3.93 5.30
CA GLN A 126 -15.09 -2.82 6.10
C GLN A 126 -13.95 -1.86 6.50
N ALA A 127 -12.82 -2.40 6.93
CA ALA A 127 -11.64 -1.59 7.29
C ALA A 127 -11.06 -0.88 6.06
N TRP A 128 -10.98 -1.57 4.93
CA TRP A 128 -10.51 -0.97 3.68
C TRP A 128 -11.45 0.16 3.23
N ARG A 129 -12.75 -0.04 3.38
CA ARG A 129 -13.73 1.01 3.06
C ARG A 129 -13.54 2.25 3.91
N THR A 130 -13.21 2.08 5.19
CA THR A 130 -12.94 3.19 6.10
C THR A 130 -11.73 4.00 5.63
N VAL A 131 -10.64 3.33 5.21
CA VAL A 131 -9.46 4.00 4.64
C VAL A 131 -9.84 4.75 3.36
N ALA A 132 -10.60 4.12 2.49
CA ALA A 132 -11.04 4.72 1.23
C ALA A 132 -11.90 5.97 1.44
N LYS A 133 -12.79 5.94 2.40
CA LYS A 133 -13.63 7.11 2.73
C LYS A 133 -12.81 8.26 3.30
N GLY A 134 -11.78 7.96 4.09
CA GLY A 134 -10.85 8.97 4.60
C GLY A 134 -10.07 9.64 3.49
N LEU A 135 -9.59 8.86 2.52
CA LEU A 135 -8.93 9.41 1.33
C LEU A 135 -9.87 10.33 0.54
N ALA A 136 -11.09 9.85 0.26
CA ALA A 136 -12.08 10.61 -0.50
C ALA A 136 -12.40 11.94 0.19
N ALA A 137 -12.62 11.92 1.49
CA ALA A 137 -12.95 13.12 2.25
C ALA A 137 -11.80 14.13 2.23
N ARG A 138 -10.56 13.66 2.36
CA ARG A 138 -9.39 14.54 2.41
C ARG A 138 -9.10 15.22 1.09
N MET A 139 -9.46 14.57 -0.02
CA MET A 139 -9.14 15.07 -1.37
C MET A 139 -10.37 15.62 -2.11
N SER A 140 -11.52 15.70 -1.47
CA SER A 140 -12.77 16.04 -2.13
C SER A 140 -13.05 15.13 -3.34
N TRP A 141 -12.82 13.84 -3.16
CA TRP A 141 -12.97 12.80 -4.16
C TRP A 141 -14.08 11.84 -3.75
N THR A 142 -14.41 10.87 -4.58
CA THR A 142 -15.35 9.80 -4.22
C THR A 142 -14.58 8.57 -3.75
N ALA A 143 -15.28 7.64 -3.07
CA ALA A 143 -14.70 6.35 -2.70
C ALA A 143 -15.23 5.26 -3.63
N PRO A 144 -14.42 4.26 -4.01
CA PRO A 144 -14.89 3.13 -4.79
C PRO A 144 -15.77 2.21 -3.93
N PRO A 145 -16.67 1.41 -4.52
CA PRO A 145 -17.40 0.40 -3.74
C PRO A 145 -16.44 -0.66 -3.19
N ILE A 146 -16.54 -0.95 -1.90
CA ILE A 146 -15.74 -1.96 -1.20
C ILE A 146 -16.64 -2.71 -0.22
N PRO A 147 -16.85 -4.03 -0.36
CA PRO A 147 -16.38 -4.87 -1.45
C PRO A 147 -17.21 -4.67 -2.73
N ALA A 148 -16.71 -5.24 -3.82
CA ALA A 148 -17.43 -5.26 -5.10
C ALA A 148 -17.44 -6.69 -5.65
N ALA A 149 -18.25 -6.94 -6.67
CA ALA A 149 -18.30 -8.25 -7.32
C ALA A 149 -16.93 -8.63 -7.85
N GLY A 150 -16.53 -9.88 -7.63
CA GLY A 150 -15.22 -10.39 -8.03
C GLY A 150 -14.12 -10.25 -6.98
N ASP A 151 -14.37 -9.51 -5.90
CA ASP A 151 -13.41 -9.43 -4.81
C ASP A 151 -13.33 -10.76 -4.05
N PRO A 152 -12.18 -11.09 -3.44
CA PRO A 152 -12.09 -12.30 -2.62
C PRO A 152 -13.00 -12.24 -1.40
N VAL A 153 -13.25 -13.40 -0.82
CA VAL A 153 -13.85 -13.48 0.52
C VAL A 153 -12.83 -12.92 1.51
N ALA A 154 -13.31 -12.24 2.55
CA ALA A 154 -12.42 -11.66 3.57
C ALA A 154 -11.47 -12.70 4.18
N TYR A 155 -10.23 -12.29 4.44
CA TYR A 155 -9.22 -13.16 5.04
C TYR A 155 -8.22 -12.34 5.89
N PRO A 156 -7.56 -12.98 6.89
CA PRO A 156 -6.75 -12.24 7.86
C PRO A 156 -5.39 -11.76 7.34
N GLY A 157 -4.92 -12.28 6.21
CA GLY A 157 -3.58 -11.96 5.72
C GLY A 157 -2.49 -12.79 6.36
N SER A 158 -1.24 -12.40 6.15
CA SER A 158 -0.05 -13.06 6.67
C SER A 158 0.83 -12.06 7.42
N PRO A 159 1.73 -12.53 8.33
CA PRO A 159 2.55 -11.63 9.15
C PRO A 159 3.36 -10.64 8.32
N ALA A 160 3.29 -9.35 8.67
CA ALA A 160 3.89 -8.28 7.89
C ALA A 160 5.42 -8.23 7.97
N LEU A 161 6.00 -8.73 9.06
CA LEU A 161 7.44 -8.63 9.31
C LEU A 161 8.20 -9.93 9.08
N GLU A 162 7.51 -10.99 8.67
CA GLU A 162 8.14 -12.26 8.33
C GLU A 162 8.19 -12.41 6.81
N ALA A 163 9.24 -13.07 6.31
CA ALA A 163 9.44 -13.27 4.88
C ALA A 163 8.56 -14.43 4.36
N GLY A 164 7.25 -14.30 4.52
CA GLY A 164 6.31 -15.32 4.07
C GLY A 164 6.51 -16.63 4.79
N ALA A 165 5.98 -17.71 4.22
CA ALA A 165 6.10 -19.05 4.77
C ALA A 165 7.44 -19.68 4.39
N ALA A 166 8.50 -18.99 4.67
CA ALA A 166 9.83 -19.53 4.40
C ALA A 166 10.13 -20.73 5.30
#